data_9cc1decd78b4b33db0cf40f44c1b82b8
#
_entry.id   9cc1decd78b4b33db0cf40f44c1b82b8
#
_cell.length_a   1.000
_cell.length_b   1.000
_cell.length_c   1.000
_cell.angle_alpha   90.00
_cell.angle_beta   90.00
_cell.angle_gamma   90.00
#
_symmetry.space_group_name_H-M   'P 1'
#
loop_
_entity.id
_entity.type
_entity.pdbx_description
1 polymer ?
#
loop_
_entity_poly.entity_id
_entity_poly.type
_entity_poly.pdbx_seq_one_letter_code
_entity_poly.pdbx_strand_id
1 'polypeptide(L)'
;IGKTIDSTRPMIIELLKDLGCEVIDRGIIRDDYNEILNELKILSKNSDMIITIGGTSVGKRDLLPKIIEENFSILFHGLAIKPGKPTSAGIIEDKLIIMLPGYPVAALIGFESLVIPLLYKWTGKEIIEKKKIKAILSRRVPTTPGIRHFLRVKIRKVDDKFLADPIAITGSGLLSSIAKADGIVVIEENCEGLEEGEEVEVEIIR
;
A
#
# COMPACT_ATOMS: atom_id res chain seq x y z
N ILE A 1 -22.84 -15.20 -7.48
CA ILE A 1 -22.21 -15.72 -6.25
C ILE A 1 -20.72 -15.79 -6.54
N GLY A 2 -19.88 -15.20 -5.66
CA GLY A 2 -18.40 -15.26 -5.78
C GLY A 2 -17.71 -13.97 -6.28
N LYS A 3 -18.41 -12.85 -6.42
CA LYS A 3 -17.78 -11.54 -6.70
C LYS A 3 -17.43 -10.83 -5.40
N THR A 4 -16.21 -10.29 -5.31
CA THR A 4 -15.77 -9.43 -4.21
C THR A 4 -16.14 -7.99 -4.54
N ILE A 5 -16.63 -7.25 -3.54
CA ILE A 5 -16.90 -5.81 -3.69
C ILE A 5 -15.55 -5.09 -3.77
N ASP A 6 -15.40 -4.22 -4.75
CA ASP A 6 -14.24 -3.35 -4.85
C ASP A 6 -14.31 -2.24 -3.77
N SER A 7 -13.59 -2.44 -2.69
CA SER A 7 -13.43 -1.48 -1.60
C SER A 7 -12.10 -0.73 -1.67
N THR A 8 -11.16 -1.21 -2.48
CA THR A 8 -9.82 -0.64 -2.57
C THR A 8 -9.81 0.62 -3.43
N ARG A 9 -10.47 0.58 -4.59
CA ARG A 9 -10.53 1.73 -5.52
C ARG A 9 -11.12 2.99 -4.87
N PRO A 10 -12.32 2.96 -4.25
CA PRO A 10 -12.87 4.16 -3.61
C PRO A 10 -11.98 4.68 -2.48
N MET A 11 -11.31 3.81 -1.72
CA MET A 11 -10.36 4.22 -0.69
C MET A 11 -9.17 4.99 -1.28
N ILE A 12 -8.55 4.47 -2.34
CA ILE A 12 -7.40 5.13 -2.99
C ILE A 12 -7.82 6.45 -3.65
N ILE A 13 -9.01 6.51 -4.25
CA ILE A 13 -9.55 7.76 -4.82
C ILE A 13 -9.68 8.85 -3.77
N GLU A 14 -10.26 8.55 -2.61
CA GLU A 14 -10.42 9.56 -1.54
C GLU A 14 -9.05 10.00 -0.99
N LEU A 15 -8.11 9.07 -0.79
CA LEU A 15 -6.74 9.42 -0.37
C LEU A 15 -6.03 10.34 -1.38
N LEU A 16 -6.21 10.13 -2.68
CA LEU A 16 -5.66 11.02 -3.71
C LEU A 16 -6.29 12.40 -3.69
N LYS A 17 -7.61 12.50 -3.50
CA LYS A 17 -8.32 13.76 -3.36
C LYS A 17 -7.87 14.55 -2.13
N ASP A 18 -7.66 13.88 -1.00
CA ASP A 18 -7.15 14.49 0.23
C ASP A 18 -5.73 15.05 0.05
N LEU A 19 -4.95 14.45 -0.86
CA LEU A 19 -3.62 14.96 -1.26
C LEU A 19 -3.70 16.11 -2.30
N GLY A 20 -4.92 16.48 -2.76
CA GLY A 20 -5.16 17.54 -3.72
C GLY A 20 -5.01 17.11 -5.18
N CYS A 21 -5.09 15.81 -5.47
CA CYS A 21 -5.06 15.30 -6.83
C CYS A 21 -6.45 15.38 -7.48
N GLU A 22 -6.48 15.72 -8.77
CA GLU A 22 -7.63 15.46 -9.64
C GLU A 22 -7.62 14.01 -10.09
N VAL A 23 -8.71 13.27 -9.89
CA VAL A 23 -8.76 11.84 -10.16
C VAL A 23 -9.67 11.52 -11.34
N ILE A 24 -9.11 10.91 -12.38
CA ILE A 24 -9.83 10.37 -13.53
C ILE A 24 -10.12 8.88 -13.25
N ASP A 25 -11.32 8.58 -12.73
CA ASP A 25 -11.73 7.22 -12.41
C ASP A 25 -12.27 6.48 -13.64
N ARG A 26 -11.59 5.42 -14.06
CA ARG A 26 -11.97 4.56 -15.21
C ARG A 26 -12.80 3.34 -14.81
N GLY A 27 -13.08 3.18 -13.52
CA GLY A 27 -13.82 2.03 -13.02
C GLY A 27 -13.03 0.73 -13.06
N ILE A 28 -13.74 -0.38 -13.27
CA ILE A 28 -13.16 -1.72 -13.32
C ILE A 28 -12.96 -2.13 -14.78
N ILE A 29 -11.72 -2.38 -15.16
CA ILE A 29 -11.35 -2.90 -16.49
C ILE A 29 -11.32 -4.44 -16.42
N ARG A 30 -11.80 -5.09 -17.46
CA ARG A 30 -11.81 -6.55 -17.55
C ARG A 30 -10.39 -7.09 -17.74
N ASP A 31 -10.16 -8.34 -17.33
CA ASP A 31 -8.91 -9.05 -17.54
C ASP A 31 -8.81 -9.49 -19.03
N ASP A 32 -8.74 -8.50 -19.92
CA ASP A 32 -8.51 -8.64 -21.35
C ASP A 32 -7.30 -7.81 -21.75
N TYR A 33 -6.36 -8.44 -22.47
CA TYR A 33 -5.07 -7.81 -22.85
C TYR A 33 -5.27 -6.53 -23.64
N ASN A 34 -6.13 -6.55 -24.65
CA ASN A 34 -6.33 -5.42 -25.55
C ASN A 34 -7.11 -4.29 -24.86
N GLU A 35 -8.09 -4.63 -24.02
CA GLU A 35 -8.85 -3.66 -23.24
C GLU A 35 -7.93 -2.93 -22.26
N ILE A 36 -7.11 -3.65 -21.51
CA ILE A 36 -6.14 -3.06 -20.58
C ILE A 36 -5.12 -2.18 -21.33
N LEU A 37 -4.51 -2.69 -22.40
CA LEU A 37 -3.53 -1.95 -23.19
C LEU A 37 -4.11 -0.65 -23.77
N ASN A 38 -5.33 -0.70 -24.27
CA ASN A 38 -6.01 0.47 -24.83
C ASN A 38 -6.30 1.52 -23.75
N GLU A 39 -6.81 1.10 -22.58
CA GLU A 39 -7.07 2.02 -21.46
C GLU A 39 -5.79 2.67 -20.94
N LEU A 40 -4.69 1.92 -20.85
CA LEU A 40 -3.40 2.46 -20.46
C LEU A 40 -2.90 3.55 -21.45
N LYS A 41 -3.07 3.33 -22.75
CA LYS A 41 -2.74 4.33 -23.80
C LYS A 41 -3.64 5.56 -23.76
N ILE A 42 -4.90 5.42 -23.39
CA ILE A 42 -5.82 6.55 -23.20
C ILE A 42 -5.39 7.36 -21.98
N LEU A 43 -5.10 6.68 -20.86
CA LEU A 43 -4.71 7.32 -19.62
C LEU A 43 -3.37 8.04 -19.74
N SER A 44 -2.38 7.48 -20.45
CA SER A 44 -1.07 8.13 -20.64
C SER A 44 -1.16 9.50 -21.31
N LYS A 45 -2.19 9.73 -22.12
CA LYS A 45 -2.44 11.01 -22.80
C LYS A 45 -3.20 12.03 -21.96
N ASN A 46 -3.92 11.58 -20.93
CA ASN A 46 -4.90 12.40 -20.19
C ASN A 46 -4.58 12.55 -18.70
N SER A 47 -3.47 11.96 -18.22
CA SER A 47 -3.06 12.04 -16.82
C SER A 47 -1.56 12.19 -16.66
N ASP A 48 -1.13 12.70 -15.53
CA ASP A 48 0.29 12.84 -15.16
C ASP A 48 0.87 11.56 -14.58
N MET A 49 0.03 10.77 -13.90
CA MET A 49 0.36 9.49 -13.29
C MET A 49 -0.81 8.52 -13.45
N ILE A 50 -0.52 7.25 -13.65
CA ILE A 50 -1.52 6.18 -13.70
C ILE A 50 -1.38 5.33 -12.45
N ILE A 51 -2.50 5.02 -11.80
CA ILE A 51 -2.54 4.06 -10.68
C ILE A 51 -3.48 2.93 -11.05
N THR A 52 -2.98 1.70 -11.00
CA THR A 52 -3.81 0.50 -11.15
C THR A 52 -3.94 -0.23 -9.82
N ILE A 53 -5.04 -0.94 -9.63
CA ILE A 53 -5.34 -1.67 -8.39
C ILE A 53 -5.71 -3.11 -8.76
N GLY A 54 -4.91 -4.07 -8.30
CA GLY A 54 -5.04 -5.48 -8.68
C GLY A 54 -4.31 -5.83 -9.97
N GLY A 55 -4.36 -7.11 -10.37
CA GLY A 55 -3.65 -7.62 -11.54
C GLY A 55 -2.12 -7.59 -11.42
N THR A 56 -1.58 -7.45 -10.20
CA THR A 56 -0.14 -7.21 -9.95
C THR A 56 0.56 -8.39 -9.26
N SER A 57 -0.14 -9.50 -9.03
CA SER A 57 0.45 -10.66 -8.38
C SER A 57 1.42 -11.40 -9.33
N VAL A 58 2.39 -12.11 -8.78
CA VAL A 58 3.34 -12.96 -9.54
C VAL A 58 2.69 -14.25 -10.10
N GLY A 59 1.36 -14.35 -10.08
CA GLY A 59 0.63 -15.48 -10.65
C GLY A 59 0.62 -15.47 -12.18
N LYS A 60 0.65 -16.65 -12.81
CA LYS A 60 0.58 -16.82 -14.28
C LYS A 60 -0.66 -16.19 -14.95
N ARG A 61 -1.57 -15.60 -14.18
CA ARG A 61 -2.84 -15.01 -14.65
C ARG A 61 -2.84 -13.47 -14.68
N ASP A 62 -1.84 -12.83 -14.11
CA ASP A 62 -1.83 -11.36 -14.04
C ASP A 62 -1.28 -10.77 -15.34
N LEU A 63 -2.19 -10.18 -16.10
CA LEU A 63 -1.90 -9.63 -17.42
C LEU A 63 -1.14 -8.32 -17.36
N LEU A 64 -1.33 -7.53 -16.31
CA LEU A 64 -0.81 -6.15 -16.25
C LEU A 64 0.72 -6.07 -16.29
N PRO A 65 1.50 -6.82 -15.45
CA PRO A 65 2.97 -6.80 -15.56
C PRO A 65 3.44 -7.23 -16.95
N LYS A 66 2.84 -8.27 -17.53
CA LYS A 66 3.15 -8.74 -18.87
C LYS A 66 2.91 -7.67 -19.93
N ILE A 67 1.77 -6.97 -19.88
CA ILE A 67 1.46 -5.88 -20.81
C ILE A 67 2.49 -4.76 -20.70
N ILE A 68 2.89 -4.41 -19.46
CA ILE A 68 3.91 -3.37 -19.26
C ILE A 68 5.28 -3.83 -19.78
N GLU A 69 5.70 -5.07 -19.54
CA GLU A 69 6.98 -5.61 -20.03
C GLU A 69 7.04 -5.69 -21.56
N GLU A 70 5.93 -6.08 -22.21
CA GLU A 70 5.87 -6.25 -23.67
C GLU A 70 5.75 -4.94 -24.45
N ASN A 71 5.14 -3.90 -23.88
CA ASN A 71 4.79 -2.68 -24.62
C ASN A 71 5.45 -1.40 -24.06
N PHE A 72 5.95 -1.43 -22.82
CA PHE A 72 6.43 -0.28 -22.07
C PHE A 72 7.70 -0.65 -21.26
N SER A 73 7.97 0.07 -20.17
CA SER A 73 9.14 -0.18 -19.33
C SER A 73 8.74 -0.45 -17.89
N ILE A 74 9.15 -1.58 -17.32
CA ILE A 74 9.09 -1.84 -15.88
C ILE A 74 10.30 -1.19 -15.21
N LEU A 75 10.06 -0.42 -14.14
CA LEU A 75 11.12 0.13 -13.30
C LEU A 75 11.52 -0.86 -12.21
N PHE A 76 10.53 -1.46 -11.56
CA PHE A 76 10.72 -2.56 -10.61
C PHE A 76 9.42 -3.35 -10.44
N HIS A 77 9.54 -4.60 -10.01
CA HIS A 77 8.43 -5.49 -9.72
C HIS A 77 8.53 -5.97 -8.27
N GLY A 78 7.69 -5.39 -7.41
CA GLY A 78 7.61 -5.70 -6.00
C GLY A 78 8.49 -4.83 -5.11
N LEU A 79 8.01 -4.58 -3.90
CA LEU A 79 8.71 -3.91 -2.82
C LEU A 79 9.01 -4.88 -1.69
N ALA A 80 10.12 -4.67 -0.98
CA ALA A 80 10.47 -5.44 0.22
C ALA A 80 9.65 -4.97 1.43
N ILE A 81 8.32 -4.97 1.32
CA ILE A 81 7.38 -4.55 2.36
C ILE A 81 6.30 -5.62 2.62
N LYS A 82 5.74 -5.62 3.82
CA LYS A 82 4.64 -6.53 4.20
C LYS A 82 3.65 -5.83 5.14
N PRO A 83 2.35 -5.75 4.76
CA PRO A 83 1.78 -6.11 3.46
C PRO A 83 2.21 -5.13 2.37
N GLY A 84 1.95 -5.44 1.07
CA GLY A 84 2.23 -4.54 -0.04
C GLY A 84 3.29 -5.03 -1.02
N LYS A 85 3.89 -6.21 -0.78
CA LYS A 85 4.96 -6.79 -1.63
C LYS A 85 4.72 -6.68 -3.15
N PRO A 86 3.52 -6.92 -3.71
CA PRO A 86 3.31 -6.82 -5.16
C PRO A 86 3.30 -5.40 -5.74
N THR A 87 3.44 -4.36 -4.91
CA THR A 87 3.52 -2.97 -5.40
C THR A 87 4.68 -2.82 -6.37
N SER A 88 4.39 -2.32 -7.56
CA SER A 88 5.33 -2.24 -8.68
C SER A 88 5.22 -0.88 -9.36
N ALA A 89 6.21 -0.51 -10.16
CA ALA A 89 6.16 0.70 -10.96
C ALA A 89 6.75 0.49 -12.36
N GLY A 90 6.29 1.31 -13.31
CA GLY A 90 6.75 1.30 -14.69
C GLY A 90 6.58 2.67 -15.33
N ILE A 91 6.97 2.77 -16.59
CA ILE A 91 6.78 3.95 -17.45
C ILE A 91 5.95 3.53 -18.66
N ILE A 92 4.88 4.26 -18.91
CA ILE A 92 4.05 4.16 -20.11
C ILE A 92 4.22 5.44 -20.90
N GLU A 93 4.89 5.32 -22.07
CA GLU A 93 5.33 6.48 -22.83
C GLU A 93 6.24 7.38 -21.97
N ASP A 94 5.77 8.52 -21.51
CA ASP A 94 6.46 9.44 -20.60
C ASP A 94 5.82 9.54 -19.20
N LYS A 95 4.81 8.70 -18.91
CA LYS A 95 4.03 8.74 -17.67
C LYS A 95 4.37 7.60 -16.73
N LEU A 96 4.45 7.92 -15.45
CA LEU A 96 4.65 6.92 -14.40
C LEU A 96 3.36 6.12 -14.19
N ILE A 97 3.47 4.80 -14.17
CA ILE A 97 2.43 3.90 -13.70
C ILE A 97 2.85 3.26 -12.38
N ILE A 98 1.96 3.32 -11.39
CA ILE A 98 2.08 2.62 -10.11
C ILE A 98 1.03 1.51 -10.08
N MET A 99 1.48 0.30 -9.83
CA MET A 99 0.64 -0.89 -9.78
C MET A 99 0.48 -1.32 -8.32
N LEU A 100 -0.69 -1.10 -7.73
CA LEU A 100 -1.01 -1.44 -6.35
C LEU A 100 -1.68 -2.82 -6.26
N PRO A 101 -1.46 -3.58 -5.17
CA PRO A 101 -2.18 -4.83 -4.92
C PRO A 101 -3.69 -4.62 -4.82
N GLY A 102 -4.49 -5.64 -5.20
CA GLY A 102 -5.95 -5.59 -5.08
C GLY A 102 -6.48 -5.62 -3.64
N TYR A 103 -5.71 -6.16 -2.69
CA TYR A 103 -6.11 -6.23 -1.28
C TYR A 103 -5.98 -4.87 -0.59
N PRO A 104 -7.05 -4.38 0.11
CA PRO A 104 -7.11 -3.01 0.63
C PRO A 104 -5.93 -2.60 1.51
N VAL A 105 -5.54 -3.44 2.47
CA VAL A 105 -4.43 -3.12 3.37
C VAL A 105 -3.09 -3.11 2.63
N ALA A 106 -2.89 -4.03 1.69
CA ALA A 106 -1.67 -4.08 0.90
C ALA A 106 -1.57 -2.88 -0.05
N ALA A 107 -2.70 -2.47 -0.66
CA ALA A 107 -2.78 -1.29 -1.49
C ALA A 107 -2.51 -0.01 -0.70
N LEU A 108 -3.09 0.12 0.50
CA LEU A 108 -2.86 1.27 1.38
C LEU A 108 -1.38 1.40 1.76
N ILE A 109 -0.75 0.31 2.22
CA ILE A 109 0.67 0.34 2.57
C ILE A 109 1.55 0.61 1.35
N GLY A 110 1.24 0.03 0.19
CA GLY A 110 1.94 0.34 -1.07
C GLY A 110 1.77 1.81 -1.47
N PHE A 111 0.58 2.35 -1.32
CA PHE A 111 0.26 3.76 -1.57
C PHE A 111 1.05 4.69 -0.64
N GLU A 112 1.02 4.42 0.66
CA GLU A 112 1.77 5.21 1.65
C GLU A 112 3.29 5.11 1.46
N SER A 113 3.79 3.93 1.08
CA SER A 113 5.24 3.70 0.91
C SER A 113 5.80 4.27 -0.39
N LEU A 114 4.99 4.39 -1.44
CA LEU A 114 5.46 4.78 -2.77
C LEU A 114 4.76 6.02 -3.33
N VAL A 115 3.43 6.05 -3.36
CA VAL A 115 2.68 7.12 -4.04
C VAL A 115 2.79 8.43 -3.26
N ILE A 116 2.60 8.41 -1.94
CA ILE A 116 2.69 9.63 -1.12
C ILE A 116 4.07 10.29 -1.25
N PRO A 117 5.20 9.60 -1.02
CA PRO A 117 6.53 10.21 -1.17
C PRO A 117 6.79 10.76 -2.57
N LEU A 118 6.33 10.06 -3.61
CA LEU A 118 6.46 10.52 -4.99
C LEU A 118 5.67 11.81 -5.25
N LEU A 119 4.42 11.89 -4.81
CA LEU A 119 3.58 13.08 -4.97
C LEU A 119 4.16 14.29 -4.24
N TYR A 120 4.64 14.12 -3.00
CA TYR A 120 5.28 15.19 -2.25
C TYR A 120 6.55 15.68 -2.96
N LYS A 121 7.42 14.76 -3.39
CA LYS A 121 8.63 15.09 -4.13
C LYS A 121 8.31 15.78 -5.45
N TRP A 122 7.30 15.32 -6.17
CA TRP A 122 6.90 15.87 -7.46
C TRP A 122 6.32 17.30 -7.34
N THR A 123 5.52 17.52 -6.31
CA THR A 123 4.90 18.84 -6.05
C THR A 123 5.79 19.80 -5.27
N GLY A 124 6.99 19.38 -4.85
CA GLY A 124 7.90 20.18 -4.04
C GLY A 124 7.41 20.44 -2.61
N LYS A 125 6.42 19.69 -2.15
CA LYS A 125 5.90 19.79 -0.78
C LYS A 125 6.75 18.95 0.18
N GLU A 126 6.84 19.38 1.43
CA GLU A 126 7.45 18.58 2.51
C GLU A 126 6.49 17.46 2.94
N ILE A 127 7.05 16.28 3.20
CA ILE A 127 6.28 15.15 3.74
C ILE A 127 5.83 15.50 5.16
N ILE A 128 4.54 15.44 5.41
CA ILE A 128 4.00 15.64 6.75
C ILE A 128 4.32 14.40 7.59
N GLU A 129 5.12 14.58 8.63
CA GLU A 129 5.41 13.49 9.56
C GLU A 129 4.14 13.08 10.32
N LYS A 130 3.90 11.77 10.37
CA LYS A 130 2.80 11.21 11.16
C LYS A 130 3.10 11.39 12.64
N LYS A 131 2.08 11.71 13.42
CA LYS A 131 2.19 11.75 14.88
C LYS A 131 2.59 10.37 15.41
N LYS A 132 3.62 10.34 16.25
CA LYS A 132 4.11 9.11 16.87
C LYS A 132 3.90 9.14 18.38
N ILE A 133 3.65 7.99 18.96
CA ILE A 133 3.66 7.78 20.42
C ILE A 133 4.53 6.57 20.76
N LYS A 134 5.11 6.57 21.95
CA LYS A 134 5.78 5.40 22.51
C LYS A 134 4.77 4.50 23.20
N ALA A 135 4.88 3.19 22.96
CA ALA A 135 4.05 2.17 23.59
C ALA A 135 4.85 0.90 23.85
N ILE A 136 4.41 0.10 24.81
CA ILE A 136 5.00 -1.20 25.11
C ILE A 136 4.27 -2.29 24.32
N LEU A 137 5.01 -3.12 23.60
CA LEU A 137 4.45 -4.21 22.82
C LEU A 137 3.89 -5.30 23.76
N SER A 138 2.63 -5.68 23.58
CA SER A 138 1.93 -6.61 24.48
C SER A 138 2.23 -8.09 24.22
N ARG A 139 2.85 -8.43 23.09
CA ARG A 139 3.26 -9.80 22.74
C ARG A 139 4.31 -9.79 21.65
N ARG A 140 5.13 -10.83 21.62
CA ARG A 140 6.15 -11.02 20.58
C ARG A 140 5.56 -11.04 19.16
N VAL A 141 6.27 -10.42 18.21
CA VAL A 141 5.93 -10.39 16.79
C VAL A 141 7.14 -10.80 15.96
N PRO A 142 7.23 -12.06 15.49
CA PRO A 142 8.31 -12.49 14.61
C PRO A 142 8.12 -11.89 13.20
N THR A 143 9.23 -11.50 12.56
CA THR A 143 9.26 -11.02 11.19
C THR A 143 10.28 -11.79 10.35
N THR A 144 10.30 -11.51 9.06
CA THR A 144 11.27 -12.08 8.12
C THR A 144 12.31 -11.00 7.80
N PRO A 145 13.60 -11.21 8.06
CA PRO A 145 14.66 -10.29 7.65
C PRO A 145 14.63 -9.98 6.15
N GLY A 146 15.06 -8.77 5.79
CA GLY A 146 15.03 -8.29 4.41
C GLY A 146 13.68 -7.74 3.96
N ILE A 147 12.69 -7.68 4.85
CA ILE A 147 11.36 -7.14 4.55
C ILE A 147 10.95 -6.18 5.65
N ARG A 148 10.56 -4.95 5.30
CA ARG A 148 9.98 -3.98 6.22
C ARG A 148 8.52 -4.34 6.50
N HIS A 149 8.18 -4.51 7.78
CA HIS A 149 6.82 -4.89 8.18
C HIS A 149 6.04 -3.69 8.75
N PHE A 150 4.78 -3.57 8.33
CA PHE A 150 3.83 -2.58 8.82
C PHE A 150 2.81 -3.28 9.73
N LEU A 151 3.13 -3.33 11.02
CA LEU A 151 2.33 -4.00 12.03
C LEU A 151 1.21 -3.09 12.51
N ARG A 152 -0.03 -3.48 12.27
CA ARG A 152 -1.21 -2.77 12.78
C ARG A 152 -1.39 -3.08 14.24
N VAL A 153 -1.57 -2.06 15.06
CA VAL A 153 -1.75 -2.20 16.50
C VAL A 153 -2.99 -1.45 17.00
N LYS A 154 -3.56 -1.97 18.07
CA LYS A 154 -4.51 -1.26 18.91
C LYS A 154 -3.77 -0.70 20.11
N ILE A 155 -4.11 0.53 20.51
CA ILE A 155 -3.46 1.19 21.65
C ILE A 155 -4.40 1.11 22.86
N ARG A 156 -3.87 0.69 23.98
CA ARG A 156 -4.55 0.73 25.28
C ARG A 156 -3.71 1.51 26.28
N LYS A 157 -4.33 2.37 27.04
CA LYS A 157 -3.69 3.00 28.20
C LYS A 157 -3.87 2.11 29.43
N VAL A 158 -2.77 1.74 30.06
CA VAL A 158 -2.73 0.97 31.31
C VAL A 158 -1.84 1.74 32.27
N ASP A 159 -2.42 2.24 33.34
CA ASP A 159 -1.78 3.18 34.25
C ASP A 159 -1.24 4.41 33.47
N ASP A 160 0.05 4.70 33.60
CA ASP A 160 0.71 5.81 32.91
C ASP A 160 1.39 5.40 31.59
N LYS A 161 1.20 4.16 31.11
CA LYS A 161 1.83 3.63 29.90
C LYS A 161 0.82 3.32 28.83
N PHE A 162 1.25 3.41 27.57
CA PHE A 162 0.50 2.87 26.44
C PHE A 162 0.99 1.45 26.13
N LEU A 163 0.06 0.55 25.87
CA LEU A 163 0.32 -0.79 25.33
C LEU A 163 -0.07 -0.83 23.87
N ALA A 164 0.79 -1.41 23.04
CA ALA A 164 0.52 -1.71 21.64
C ALA A 164 0.13 -3.19 21.50
N ASP A 165 -1.15 -3.46 21.23
CA ASP A 165 -1.67 -4.80 21.01
C ASP A 165 -1.64 -5.12 19.50
N PRO A 166 -0.81 -6.06 19.02
CA PRO A 166 -0.78 -6.44 17.62
C PRO A 166 -2.13 -6.97 17.12
N ILE A 167 -2.66 -6.36 16.08
CA ILE A 167 -3.81 -6.89 15.34
C ILE A 167 -3.28 -7.89 14.32
N ALA A 168 -3.95 -9.03 14.17
CA ALA A 168 -3.52 -10.20 13.40
C ALA A 168 -2.55 -9.91 12.24
N ILE A 169 -1.41 -10.60 12.27
CA ILE A 169 -0.30 -10.46 11.31
C ILE A 169 -0.70 -11.00 9.91
N THR A 170 -1.75 -11.83 9.84
CA THR A 170 -2.24 -12.49 8.63
C THR A 170 -3.51 -11.80 8.11
N GLY A 171 -3.64 -11.67 6.78
CA GLY A 171 -4.85 -11.17 6.13
C GLY A 171 -4.74 -9.73 5.63
N SER A 172 -3.91 -9.52 4.58
CA SER A 172 -3.86 -8.25 3.82
C SER A 172 -5.21 -7.87 3.18
N GLY A 173 -6.13 -8.83 3.06
CA GLY A 173 -7.49 -8.63 2.54
C GLY A 173 -8.51 -8.11 3.54
N LEU A 174 -8.17 -8.04 4.84
CA LEU A 174 -9.12 -7.63 5.86
C LEU A 174 -9.07 -6.12 6.11
N LEU A 175 -9.89 -5.37 5.38
CA LEU A 175 -10.11 -3.93 5.60
C LEU A 175 -10.43 -3.63 7.07
N SER A 176 -11.15 -4.53 7.75
CA SER A 176 -11.46 -4.41 9.17
C SER A 176 -10.22 -4.36 10.07
N SER A 177 -9.05 -4.84 9.63
CA SER A 177 -7.83 -4.77 10.42
C SER A 177 -7.26 -3.35 10.49
N ILE A 178 -7.36 -2.57 9.41
CA ILE A 178 -7.04 -1.14 9.41
C ILE A 178 -8.13 -0.36 10.17
N ALA A 179 -9.40 -0.70 9.91
CA ALA A 179 -10.52 -0.04 10.59
C ALA A 179 -10.49 -0.18 12.11
N LYS A 180 -9.90 -1.23 12.66
CA LYS A 180 -9.75 -1.47 14.09
C LYS A 180 -8.41 -0.98 14.67
N ALA A 181 -7.43 -0.70 13.83
CA ALA A 181 -6.12 -0.22 14.28
C ALA A 181 -6.18 1.24 14.73
N ASP A 182 -5.43 1.57 15.74
CA ASP A 182 -5.21 2.95 16.19
C ASP A 182 -3.88 3.48 15.61
N GLY A 183 -2.97 2.57 15.23
CA GLY A 183 -1.68 2.95 14.65
C GLY A 183 -0.95 1.78 13.98
N ILE A 184 0.22 2.13 13.44
CA ILE A 184 1.14 1.20 12.77
C ILE A 184 2.50 1.29 13.46
N VAL A 185 3.09 0.14 13.78
CA VAL A 185 4.50 0.00 14.13
C VAL A 185 5.25 -0.43 12.87
N VAL A 186 6.25 0.35 12.48
CA VAL A 186 7.15 -0.01 11.38
C VAL A 186 8.30 -0.84 11.96
N ILE A 187 8.47 -2.06 11.44
CA ILE A 187 9.58 -2.95 11.81
C ILE A 187 10.53 -2.99 10.63
N GLU A 188 11.75 -2.50 10.84
CA GLU A 188 12.74 -2.35 9.79
C GLU A 188 13.21 -3.69 9.25
N GLU A 189 13.73 -3.69 8.03
CA GLU A 189 14.15 -4.89 7.31
C GLU A 189 15.33 -5.65 7.92
N ASN A 190 16.10 -5.01 8.80
CA ASN A 190 17.22 -5.63 9.52
C ASN A 190 16.81 -6.30 10.84
N CYS A 191 15.50 -6.29 11.18
CA CYS A 191 14.98 -6.88 12.41
C CYS A 191 14.35 -8.24 12.16
N GLU A 192 14.61 -9.21 13.07
CA GLU A 192 13.96 -10.54 13.04
C GLU A 192 12.61 -10.56 13.76
N GLY A 193 12.20 -9.41 14.31
CA GLY A 193 10.94 -9.23 15.03
C GLY A 193 11.08 -8.25 16.18
N LEU A 194 10.02 -8.21 17.00
CA LEU A 194 9.96 -7.42 18.23
C LEU A 194 9.56 -8.33 19.37
N GLU A 195 10.18 -8.16 20.54
CA GLU A 195 9.88 -8.95 21.72
C GLU A 195 8.73 -8.36 22.53
N GLU A 196 8.05 -9.20 23.31
CA GLU A 196 7.08 -8.76 24.30
C GLU A 196 7.76 -7.85 25.35
N GLY A 197 7.11 -6.74 25.68
CA GLY A 197 7.66 -5.77 26.64
C GLY A 197 8.61 -4.73 26.02
N GLU A 198 8.93 -4.85 24.74
CA GLU A 198 9.76 -3.88 24.02
C GLU A 198 9.04 -2.54 23.81
N GLU A 199 9.75 -1.41 23.99
CA GLU A 199 9.23 -0.09 23.67
C GLU A 199 9.29 0.14 22.17
N VAL A 200 8.15 0.49 21.56
CA VAL A 200 7.99 0.71 20.12
C VAL A 200 7.39 2.09 19.84
N GLU A 201 7.75 2.68 18.71
CA GLU A 201 7.08 3.85 18.17
C GLU A 201 5.85 3.44 17.33
N VAL A 202 4.69 4.00 17.68
CA VAL A 202 3.45 3.78 16.96
C VAL A 202 3.07 5.03 16.17
N GLU A 203 3.05 4.94 14.85
CA GLU A 203 2.51 5.97 13.96
C GLU A 203 0.98 5.96 14.06
N ILE A 204 0.39 7.05 14.49
CA ILE A 204 -1.06 7.18 14.68
C ILE A 204 -1.75 7.35 13.32
N ILE A 205 -2.84 6.61 13.10
CA ILE A 205 -3.65 6.66 11.88
C ILE A 205 -5.04 7.27 12.08
N ARG A 206 -5.37 7.66 13.33
CA ARG A 206 -6.66 8.31 13.69
C ARG A 206 -6.44 9.44 14.68
#